data_f8de81eb8b392d5111f2c12f6e32c495
#
_entry.id   f8de81eb8b392d5111f2c12f6e32c495
#
_cell.length_a   1.000
_cell.length_b   1.000
_cell.length_c   1.000
_cell.angle_alpha   90.00
_cell.angle_beta   90.00
_cell.angle_gamma   90.00
#
_symmetry.space_group_name_H-M   'P 1'
#
loop_
_entity.id
_entity.type
_entity.pdbx_description
1 polymer ?
#
loop_
_entity_poly.entity_id
_entity_poly.type
_entity_poly.pdbx_seq_one_letter_code
_entity_poly.pdbx_strand_id
1 'polypeptide(L)'
;MSKSKVTSRTIRQGFTLAALIAGSIAATSGAVAGECPAGKMQPNVRPMVDHKAIGVTDVTLGAINLEKQPASIKDRELRFRKLTIEPGGIVPWHSHDDRPALIFVQQGEIVEYASNCSEPIVHKAGEIRPEVAGTSHWWKNLGKDTVILYVGDVRKDPHDHNM
;
A
#
# COMPACT_ATOMS: atom_id res chain seq x y z
N MET A 1 54.14 -74.88 27.13
CA MET A 1 54.16 -74.34 25.77
C MET A 1 52.71 -74.07 25.34
N SER A 2 52.22 -72.84 25.50
CA SER A 2 50.86 -72.54 25.18
C SER A 2 50.87 -71.44 24.07
N LYS A 3 50.26 -71.74 22.92
CA LYS A 3 50.19 -70.89 21.75
C LYS A 3 48.92 -70.08 21.81
N SER A 4 49.04 -68.76 22.00
CA SER A 4 47.93 -67.84 21.95
C SER A 4 47.55 -67.49 20.51
N LYS A 5 46.29 -67.69 20.15
CA LYS A 5 45.76 -67.35 18.83
C LYS A 5 45.24 -65.87 18.91
N VAL A 6 45.84 -64.99 18.08
CA VAL A 6 45.38 -63.66 17.87
C VAL A 6 44.26 -63.65 16.81
N THR A 7 43.07 -63.24 17.19
CA THR A 7 41.92 -63.12 16.28
C THR A 7 41.84 -61.71 15.80
N SER A 8 42.08 -61.47 14.51
CA SER A 8 41.94 -60.21 13.84
C SER A 8 40.43 -59.85 13.66
N ARG A 9 39.94 -58.75 14.27
CA ARG A 9 38.60 -58.22 14.04
C ARG A 9 38.67 -57.17 12.95
N THR A 10 38.10 -57.51 11.80
CA THR A 10 37.91 -56.59 10.69
C THR A 10 36.75 -55.60 11.03
N ILE A 11 37.07 -54.32 11.19
CA ILE A 11 36.07 -53.23 11.36
C ILE A 11 35.61 -52.82 9.99
N ARG A 12 34.37 -53.15 9.64
CA ARG A 12 33.70 -52.58 8.45
C ARG A 12 33.23 -51.16 8.79
N GLN A 13 33.90 -50.17 8.22
CA GLN A 13 33.42 -48.79 8.25
C GLN A 13 32.25 -48.65 7.26
N GLY A 14 31.03 -48.46 7.81
CA GLY A 14 29.87 -48.12 7.02
C GLY A 14 29.91 -46.63 6.72
N PHE A 15 30.07 -46.26 5.44
CA PHE A 15 29.86 -44.87 4.99
C PHE A 15 28.36 -44.59 4.89
N THR A 16 27.83 -43.82 5.85
CA THR A 16 26.49 -43.26 5.74
C THR A 16 26.56 -41.99 4.88
N LEU A 17 26.02 -42.09 3.68
CA LEU A 17 25.84 -40.94 2.78
C LEU A 17 24.71 -40.10 3.33
N ALA A 18 25.02 -38.97 3.97
CA ALA A 18 24.02 -37.97 4.37
C ALA A 18 23.66 -37.16 3.13
N ALA A 19 22.47 -37.37 2.57
CA ALA A 19 21.91 -36.59 1.51
C ALA A 19 21.45 -35.22 2.10
N LEU A 20 22.21 -34.17 1.84
CA LEU A 20 21.80 -32.78 2.10
C LEU A 20 20.72 -32.41 1.10
N ILE A 21 19.45 -32.42 1.54
CA ILE A 21 18.35 -31.83 0.79
C ILE A 21 18.44 -30.29 1.01
N ALA A 22 19.05 -29.61 0.03
CA ALA A 22 18.99 -28.16 -0.04
C ALA A 22 17.56 -27.73 -0.42
N GLY A 23 16.74 -27.50 0.60
CA GLY A 23 15.41 -26.92 0.40
C GLY A 23 15.56 -25.48 -0.06
N SER A 24 15.29 -25.21 -1.35
CA SER A 24 15.15 -23.84 -1.86
C SER A 24 13.90 -23.22 -1.22
N ILE A 25 14.09 -22.36 -0.24
CA ILE A 25 13.02 -21.49 0.27
C ILE A 25 12.81 -20.46 -0.83
N ALA A 26 11.81 -20.68 -1.68
CA ALA A 26 11.29 -19.64 -2.54
C ALA A 26 10.70 -18.56 -1.62
N ALA A 27 11.42 -17.45 -1.45
CA ALA A 27 10.88 -16.26 -0.83
C ALA A 27 9.75 -15.76 -1.74
N THR A 28 8.53 -16.12 -1.42
CA THR A 28 7.35 -15.43 -1.97
C THR A 28 7.40 -14.02 -1.39
N SER A 29 7.86 -13.05 -2.18
CA SER A 29 7.62 -11.64 -1.88
C SER A 29 6.10 -11.45 -1.92
N GLY A 30 5.46 -11.59 -0.75
CA GLY A 30 4.08 -11.20 -0.58
C GLY A 30 3.97 -9.73 -0.99
N ALA A 31 3.08 -9.40 -1.91
CA ALA A 31 2.73 -8.01 -2.17
C ALA A 31 2.29 -7.42 -0.83
N VAL A 32 3.01 -6.40 -0.35
CA VAL A 32 2.59 -5.64 0.81
C VAL A 32 1.32 -4.92 0.37
N ALA A 33 0.19 -5.19 1.03
CA ALA A 33 -1.06 -4.52 0.73
C ALA A 33 -0.85 -3.01 0.90
N GLY A 34 -1.44 -2.21 0.00
CA GLY A 34 -1.32 -0.75 0.03
C GLY A 34 -0.10 -0.16 -0.69
N GLU A 35 0.74 -0.96 -1.32
CA GLU A 35 1.89 -0.48 -2.11
C GLU A 35 1.88 -1.03 -3.55
N CYS A 36 2.51 -0.28 -4.45
CA CYS A 36 2.74 -0.78 -5.81
C CYS A 36 3.62 -2.03 -5.74
N PRO A 37 3.22 -3.15 -6.37
CA PRO A 37 4.00 -4.38 -6.33
C PRO A 37 5.44 -4.18 -6.84
N ALA A 38 6.39 -4.92 -6.28
CA ALA A 38 7.80 -4.83 -6.64
C ALA A 38 8.02 -4.97 -8.15
N GLY A 39 8.78 -4.05 -8.73
CA GLY A 39 9.08 -4.01 -10.17
C GLY A 39 7.93 -3.50 -11.06
N LYS A 40 6.82 -3.02 -10.47
CA LYS A 40 5.68 -2.47 -11.21
C LYS A 40 5.61 -0.94 -11.17
N MET A 41 6.50 -0.30 -10.41
CA MET A 41 6.65 1.16 -10.45
C MET A 41 7.31 1.60 -11.76
N GLN A 42 6.66 2.52 -12.47
CA GLN A 42 7.14 3.13 -13.70
C GLN A 42 6.55 4.54 -13.82
N PRO A 43 7.32 5.56 -14.21
CA PRO A 43 6.77 6.90 -14.36
C PRO A 43 5.72 6.94 -15.47
N ASN A 44 4.58 7.59 -15.19
CA ASN A 44 3.50 7.85 -16.14
C ASN A 44 2.99 6.61 -16.90
N VAL A 45 2.98 5.46 -16.26
CA VAL A 45 2.54 4.20 -16.88
C VAL A 45 1.01 4.13 -17.05
N ARG A 46 0.27 4.92 -16.26
CA ARG A 46 -1.18 5.01 -16.34
C ARG A 46 -1.60 6.43 -16.69
N PRO A 47 -2.24 6.64 -17.85
CA PRO A 47 -2.72 7.96 -18.26
C PRO A 47 -3.91 8.41 -17.39
N MET A 48 -4.13 9.72 -17.37
CA MET A 48 -5.32 10.31 -16.77
C MET A 48 -6.59 9.74 -17.39
N VAL A 49 -7.57 9.46 -16.54
CA VAL A 49 -8.92 9.03 -16.92
C VAL A 49 -9.90 10.04 -16.36
N ASP A 50 -10.75 10.62 -17.22
CA ASP A 50 -11.78 11.58 -16.80
C ASP A 50 -13.01 10.84 -16.24
N HIS A 51 -12.89 10.38 -15.00
CA HIS A 51 -14.01 9.83 -14.23
C HIS A 51 -14.67 10.95 -13.42
N LYS A 52 -15.99 10.98 -13.43
CA LYS A 52 -16.75 11.78 -12.46
C LYS A 52 -16.83 11.02 -11.13
N ALA A 53 -16.99 11.78 -10.03
CA ALA A 53 -17.32 11.19 -8.73
C ALA A 53 -18.64 10.44 -8.81
N ILE A 54 -18.66 9.18 -8.37
CA ILE A 54 -19.85 8.32 -8.34
C ILE A 54 -19.93 7.67 -6.96
N GLY A 55 -21.08 7.80 -6.29
CA GLY A 55 -21.31 7.15 -5.00
C GLY A 55 -20.29 7.54 -3.93
N VAL A 56 -19.79 8.77 -3.96
CA VAL A 56 -18.84 9.31 -2.98
C VAL A 56 -19.46 10.46 -2.24
N THR A 57 -19.42 10.39 -0.92
CA THR A 57 -19.72 11.52 -0.02
C THR A 57 -18.44 11.93 0.68
N ASP A 58 -18.05 13.20 0.57
CA ASP A 58 -16.86 13.79 1.20
C ASP A 58 -17.31 14.85 2.22
N VAL A 59 -16.94 14.66 3.48
CA VAL A 59 -17.28 15.55 4.59
C VAL A 59 -16.02 16.02 5.29
N THR A 60 -15.75 17.33 5.26
CA THR A 60 -14.72 17.93 6.10
C THR A 60 -15.15 17.88 7.56
N LEU A 61 -14.36 17.23 8.40
CA LEU A 61 -14.60 17.08 9.83
C LEU A 61 -13.94 18.19 10.64
N GLY A 62 -12.86 18.77 10.13
CA GLY A 62 -12.14 19.87 10.74
C GLY A 62 -11.03 20.39 9.84
N ALA A 63 -10.64 21.65 10.08
CA ALA A 63 -9.56 22.29 9.35
C ALA A 63 -8.83 23.31 10.22
N ILE A 64 -7.53 23.48 9.98
CA ILE A 64 -6.64 24.39 10.71
C ILE A 64 -5.87 25.23 9.70
N ASN A 65 -6.04 26.55 9.72
CA ASN A 65 -5.21 27.45 8.93
C ASN A 65 -3.78 27.43 9.48
N LEU A 66 -2.82 26.96 8.71
CA LEU A 66 -1.43 26.76 9.12
C LEU A 66 -0.61 28.08 9.16
N GLU A 67 -1.02 29.09 8.43
CA GLU A 67 -0.36 30.40 8.47
C GLU A 67 -0.52 31.08 9.84
N LYS A 68 -1.67 30.85 10.51
CA LYS A 68 -1.97 31.41 11.83
C LYS A 68 -1.41 30.57 12.99
N GLN A 69 -0.70 29.50 12.70
CA GLN A 69 -0.09 28.65 13.72
C GLN A 69 1.39 28.99 13.91
N PRO A 70 2.05 28.55 14.99
CA PRO A 70 3.48 28.78 15.20
C PRO A 70 4.38 28.31 14.05
N ALA A 71 3.97 27.28 13.31
CA ALA A 71 4.67 26.79 12.13
C ALA A 71 4.65 27.78 10.96
N SER A 72 3.69 28.71 10.94
CA SER A 72 3.55 29.82 9.97
C SER A 72 3.72 29.38 8.50
N ILE A 73 3.05 28.31 8.11
CA ILE A 73 3.09 27.80 6.73
C ILE A 73 2.05 28.58 5.92
N LYS A 74 2.55 29.48 5.07
CA LYS A 74 1.70 30.38 4.28
C LYS A 74 0.81 29.64 3.28
N ASP A 75 -0.37 30.15 3.07
CA ASP A 75 -1.34 29.67 2.08
C ASP A 75 -1.63 28.17 2.20
N ARG A 76 -1.63 27.64 3.43
CA ARG A 76 -1.92 26.22 3.68
C ARG A 76 -2.94 26.04 4.79
N GLU A 77 -3.74 25.00 4.61
CA GLU A 77 -4.70 24.49 5.58
C GLU A 77 -4.48 23.00 5.78
N LEU A 78 -4.36 22.57 7.02
CA LEU A 78 -4.47 21.16 7.39
C LEU A 78 -5.96 20.82 7.51
N ARG A 79 -6.44 19.93 6.65
CA ARG A 79 -7.83 19.47 6.66
C ARG A 79 -7.89 18.01 7.09
N PHE A 80 -8.91 17.65 7.84
CA PHE A 80 -9.28 16.27 8.14
C PHE A 80 -10.71 16.01 7.65
N ARG A 81 -10.89 14.96 6.85
CA ARG A 81 -12.16 14.64 6.21
C ARG A 81 -12.47 13.15 6.23
N LYS A 82 -13.75 12.82 6.05
CA LYS A 82 -14.26 11.47 5.89
C LYS A 82 -14.84 11.32 4.50
N LEU A 83 -14.38 10.31 3.76
CA LEU A 83 -15.01 9.86 2.52
C LEU A 83 -15.80 8.59 2.81
N THR A 84 -17.02 8.55 2.28
CA THR A 84 -17.86 7.35 2.25
C THR A 84 -18.06 6.98 0.79
N ILE A 85 -17.66 5.76 0.41
CA ILE A 85 -17.63 5.32 -0.99
C ILE A 85 -18.50 4.08 -1.11
N GLU A 86 -19.65 4.23 -1.76
CA GLU A 86 -20.60 3.15 -1.96
C GLU A 86 -20.05 2.04 -2.88
N PRO A 87 -20.63 0.84 -2.90
CA PRO A 87 -20.29 -0.20 -3.88
C PRO A 87 -20.34 0.33 -5.31
N GLY A 88 -19.27 0.12 -6.08
CA GLY A 88 -19.07 0.66 -7.42
C GLY A 88 -18.65 2.14 -7.46
N GLY A 89 -18.55 2.81 -6.30
CA GLY A 89 -18.18 4.21 -6.19
C GLY A 89 -16.79 4.52 -6.73
N ILE A 90 -16.62 5.72 -7.27
CA ILE A 90 -15.38 6.20 -7.91
C ILE A 90 -14.98 7.53 -7.31
N VAL A 91 -13.75 7.58 -6.75
CA VAL A 91 -13.05 8.83 -6.46
C VAL A 91 -12.30 9.22 -7.74
N PRO A 92 -12.60 10.38 -8.35
CA PRO A 92 -12.05 10.76 -9.64
C PRO A 92 -10.54 10.94 -9.63
N TRP A 93 -9.96 11.02 -10.84
CA TRP A 93 -8.55 11.32 -10.99
C TRP A 93 -8.18 12.66 -10.37
N HIS A 94 -7.14 12.65 -9.53
CA HIS A 94 -6.58 13.85 -8.90
C HIS A 94 -5.08 13.70 -8.66
N SER A 95 -4.40 14.81 -8.38
CA SER A 95 -2.96 14.88 -8.12
C SER A 95 -2.66 15.24 -6.67
N HIS A 96 -1.55 14.73 -6.18
CA HIS A 96 -0.99 15.08 -4.88
C HIS A 96 0.26 15.99 -4.95
N ASP A 97 0.55 16.58 -6.13
CA ASP A 97 1.73 17.43 -6.32
C ASP A 97 1.77 18.63 -5.39
N ASP A 98 0.62 19.22 -5.10
CA ASP A 98 0.48 20.37 -4.20
C ASP A 98 -0.39 20.09 -2.96
N ARG A 99 -0.79 18.84 -2.77
CA ARG A 99 -1.69 18.43 -1.69
C ARG A 99 -1.28 17.08 -1.09
N PRO A 100 -0.17 17.03 -0.31
CA PRO A 100 0.21 15.81 0.37
C PRO A 100 -0.89 15.37 1.34
N ALA A 101 -1.09 14.06 1.46
CA ALA A 101 -2.13 13.47 2.28
C ALA A 101 -1.70 12.18 2.97
N LEU A 102 -2.38 11.87 4.06
CA LEU A 102 -2.41 10.55 4.67
C LEU A 102 -3.84 10.02 4.59
N ILE A 103 -4.01 8.87 3.98
CA ILE A 103 -5.31 8.20 3.84
C ILE A 103 -5.31 6.97 4.74
N PHE A 104 -6.25 6.92 5.68
CA PHE A 104 -6.50 5.76 6.53
C PHE A 104 -7.75 5.05 6.05
N VAL A 105 -7.63 3.77 5.69
CA VAL A 105 -8.78 2.92 5.37
C VAL A 105 -9.39 2.42 6.68
N GLN A 106 -10.49 3.03 7.08
CA GLN A 106 -11.16 2.66 8.33
C GLN A 106 -12.04 1.41 8.15
N GLN A 107 -12.67 1.27 6.96
CA GLN A 107 -13.58 0.16 6.68
C GLN A 107 -13.54 -0.22 5.20
N GLY A 108 -13.65 -1.53 4.94
CA GLY A 108 -13.75 -2.09 3.59
C GLY A 108 -12.40 -2.28 2.89
N GLU A 109 -12.49 -2.43 1.58
CA GLU A 109 -11.35 -2.59 0.68
C GLU A 109 -11.59 -1.72 -0.56
N ILE A 110 -10.57 -1.00 -1.01
CA ILE A 110 -10.66 -0.12 -2.17
C ILE A 110 -9.44 -0.30 -3.08
N VAL A 111 -9.63 -0.10 -4.37
CA VAL A 111 -8.58 -0.25 -5.38
C VAL A 111 -8.14 1.11 -5.89
N GLU A 112 -6.84 1.39 -5.79
CA GLU A 112 -6.17 2.56 -6.33
C GLU A 112 -5.60 2.24 -7.72
N TYR A 113 -5.70 3.20 -8.62
CA TYR A 113 -5.12 3.19 -9.95
C TYR A 113 -4.17 4.38 -10.09
N ALA A 114 -2.92 4.18 -9.65
CA ALA A 114 -1.90 5.24 -9.59
C ALA A 114 -1.18 5.44 -10.93
N SER A 115 -0.81 6.69 -11.25
CA SER A 115 -0.10 7.08 -12.47
C SER A 115 1.26 6.41 -12.62
N ASN A 116 1.88 6.06 -11.50
CA ASN A 116 3.22 5.51 -11.39
C ASN A 116 3.25 4.00 -11.09
N CYS A 117 2.10 3.31 -11.16
CA CYS A 117 2.02 1.86 -10.94
C CYS A 117 1.27 1.16 -12.08
N SER A 118 1.91 0.16 -12.71
CA SER A 118 1.29 -0.58 -13.81
C SER A 118 0.17 -1.53 -13.35
N GLU A 119 0.18 -1.91 -12.10
CA GLU A 119 -0.85 -2.77 -11.50
C GLU A 119 -1.79 -1.95 -10.60
N PRO A 120 -3.06 -2.35 -10.46
CA PRO A 120 -3.93 -1.81 -9.42
C PRO A 120 -3.38 -2.13 -8.02
N ILE A 121 -3.54 -1.19 -7.09
CA ILE A 121 -3.11 -1.34 -5.71
C ILE A 121 -4.35 -1.53 -4.84
N VAL A 122 -4.37 -2.59 -4.04
CA VAL A 122 -5.47 -2.88 -3.13
C VAL A 122 -5.13 -2.36 -1.74
N HIS A 123 -6.02 -1.55 -1.17
CA HIS A 123 -5.93 -1.03 0.19
C HIS A 123 -7.04 -1.62 1.06
N LYS A 124 -6.70 -2.07 2.27
CA LYS A 124 -7.61 -2.75 3.20
C LYS A 124 -7.78 -1.98 4.49
N ALA A 125 -8.85 -2.25 5.19
CA ALA A 125 -9.12 -1.69 6.50
C ALA A 125 -7.92 -1.87 7.45
N GLY A 126 -7.53 -0.79 8.12
CA GLY A 126 -6.35 -0.71 9.00
C GLY A 126 -5.08 -0.17 8.33
N GLU A 127 -5.06 -0.03 7.00
CA GLU A 127 -3.89 0.49 6.28
C GLU A 127 -3.87 2.01 6.21
N ILE A 128 -2.66 2.56 6.18
CA ILE A 128 -2.41 3.97 5.93
C ILE A 128 -1.63 4.09 4.62
N ARG A 129 -2.12 4.94 3.72
CA ARG A 129 -1.45 5.30 2.46
C ARG A 129 -0.96 6.74 2.53
N PRO A 130 0.36 7.00 2.50
CA PRO A 130 0.92 8.31 2.24
C PRO A 130 0.77 8.68 0.77
N GLU A 131 0.26 9.88 0.51
CA GLU A 131 0.16 10.45 -0.83
C GLU A 131 1.06 11.66 -0.94
N VAL A 132 2.00 11.61 -1.88
CA VAL A 132 3.06 12.59 -2.04
C VAL A 132 3.14 13.11 -3.47
N ALA A 133 3.89 14.18 -3.68
CA ALA A 133 4.14 14.74 -5.01
C ALA A 133 4.65 13.68 -6.00
N GLY A 134 4.29 13.80 -7.27
CA GLY A 134 4.61 12.86 -8.34
C GLY A 134 3.61 11.70 -8.47
N THR A 135 2.55 11.69 -7.67
CA THR A 135 1.46 10.71 -7.78
C THR A 135 0.16 11.40 -8.16
N SER A 136 -0.46 10.91 -9.21
CA SER A 136 -1.86 11.18 -9.55
C SER A 136 -2.57 9.85 -9.63
N HIS A 137 -3.84 9.80 -9.25
CA HIS A 137 -4.58 8.55 -9.21
C HIS A 137 -6.09 8.75 -9.18
N TRP A 138 -6.81 7.64 -9.31
CA TRP A 138 -8.22 7.52 -9.01
C TRP A 138 -8.46 6.22 -8.24
N TRP A 139 -9.60 6.15 -7.52
CA TRP A 139 -9.92 5.00 -6.68
C TRP A 139 -11.29 4.44 -7.02
N LYS A 140 -11.46 3.13 -6.85
CA LYS A 140 -12.74 2.46 -7.07
C LYS A 140 -13.05 1.44 -5.99
N ASN A 141 -14.25 1.49 -5.46
CA ASN A 141 -14.79 0.43 -4.63
C ASN A 141 -15.32 -0.69 -5.54
N LEU A 142 -14.58 -1.79 -5.63
CA LEU A 142 -14.98 -2.99 -6.40
C LEU A 142 -15.74 -3.99 -5.53
N GLY A 143 -15.85 -3.74 -4.21
CA GLY A 143 -16.53 -4.58 -3.24
C GLY A 143 -18.05 -4.42 -3.26
N LYS A 144 -18.69 -5.14 -2.33
CA LYS A 144 -20.14 -5.07 -2.10
C LYS A 144 -20.51 -4.21 -0.89
N ASP A 145 -19.53 -3.87 -0.09
CA ASP A 145 -19.70 -3.10 1.14
C ASP A 145 -19.21 -1.67 0.95
N THR A 146 -19.77 -0.75 1.72
CA THR A 146 -19.32 0.65 1.76
C THR A 146 -17.90 0.75 2.31
N VAL A 147 -17.04 1.53 1.65
CA VAL A 147 -15.70 1.86 2.11
C VAL A 147 -15.73 3.19 2.84
N ILE A 148 -15.01 3.28 3.96
CA ILE A 148 -14.83 4.50 4.73
C ILE A 148 -13.35 4.82 4.80
N LEU A 149 -12.99 6.01 4.33
CA LEU A 149 -11.65 6.58 4.42
C LEU A 149 -11.65 7.80 5.33
N TYR A 150 -10.61 7.93 6.16
CA TYR A 150 -10.26 9.19 6.80
C TYR A 150 -9.01 9.75 6.13
N VAL A 151 -9.04 11.02 5.80
CA VAL A 151 -7.96 11.68 5.06
C VAL A 151 -7.53 12.94 5.79
N GLY A 152 -6.25 13.01 6.15
CA GLY A 152 -5.59 14.23 6.57
C GLY A 152 -4.78 14.77 5.40
N ASP A 153 -5.09 15.97 4.91
CA ASP A 153 -4.35 16.59 3.80
C ASP A 153 -3.95 18.04 4.12
N VAL A 154 -2.90 18.49 3.45
CA VAL A 154 -2.48 19.91 3.47
C VAL A 154 -2.81 20.50 2.12
N ARG A 155 -3.82 21.34 2.07
CA ARG A 155 -4.29 21.99 0.83
C ARG A 155 -3.99 23.47 0.81
N LYS A 156 -3.91 24.05 -0.40
CA LYS A 156 -3.69 25.47 -0.61
C LYS A 156 -5.01 26.24 -0.62
N ASP A 157 -5.98 25.77 -1.38
CA ASP A 157 -7.26 26.43 -1.57
C ASP A 157 -8.36 25.73 -0.77
N PRO A 158 -9.04 26.40 0.17
CA PRO A 158 -10.20 25.85 0.87
C PRO A 158 -11.37 25.52 -0.05
N HIS A 159 -11.42 26.10 -1.26
CA HIS A 159 -12.42 25.79 -2.28
C HIS A 159 -11.97 24.71 -3.27
N ASP A 160 -10.76 24.16 -3.13
CA ASP A 160 -10.32 23.01 -3.90
C ASP A 160 -11.15 21.79 -3.50
N HIS A 161 -12.11 21.44 -4.35
CA HIS A 161 -12.99 20.28 -4.23
C HIS A 161 -12.45 19.07 -5.02
N ASN A 162 -11.26 19.16 -5.60
CA ASN A 162 -10.62 18.00 -6.21
C ASN A 162 -10.30 17.00 -5.10
N MET A 163 -10.99 15.88 -5.17
CA MET A 163 -10.86 14.79 -4.21
C MET A 163 -9.56 14.07 -4.38
#